data_9140d4273ef49caad653c90bb5aefd8b
#
_entry.id   9140d4273ef49caad653c90bb5aefd8b
#
_cell.length_a   1.000
_cell.length_b   1.000
_cell.length_c   1.000
_cell.angle_alpha   90.00
_cell.angle_beta   90.00
_cell.angle_gamma   90.00
#
_symmetry.space_group_name_H-M   'P 1'
#
loop_
_entity.id
_entity.type
_entity.pdbx_description
1 polymer ?
#
loop_
_entity_poly.entity_id
_entity_poly.type
_entity_poly.pdbx_seq_one_letter_code
_entity_poly.pdbx_strand_id
1 'polypeptide(L)'
;MITLLPKKTEAVRIEQFRPICLLNVNFKKFTKVGTIRLTQIAHAMVQPTQTAFMLDRNILEGVVVLHETLHEIHMKKLDGVVFKVDFEKAYDKVKWPFLQQALRMKGFDEAWQRQVESFTQKGSVGIKVNDDIGHYFQTHKGLRQGDPMSPIMFDIVVDMLTILIGRAKEAGQVGGLVPHLVDGGVSILQYADDTIIFMEHDLAKARNMKLVLCLFEQLTGLKINFHKSELFCFGRANEEQEAYRQLFGCELGALPFMYLGIPIHHRKLTNREWKCIEDRFEKKLSCWKGKLMSYGGRLILINSVLTSMSMFLLSFFEVPVGVRKRLDFYQSRFFWQSDELKRKYRLAKWDIICRPKDQGGLGIENLEVKNRCLLGKWLYKLSVETEATWAQILRSKYLQSKTLSQVTVRPTDSSFWKGLMRVKAAFFNRKKFTVGNGNTTRFWEDTWLGETPLAASVSILVSYCSAM
;
A
#
# COMPACT_ATOMS: atom_id res chain seq x y z
N MET A 1 28.72 -8.97 7.99
CA MET A 1 29.24 -7.66 7.61
C MET A 1 28.08 -6.72 7.32
N ILE A 2 28.14 -5.47 7.77
CA ILE A 2 27.18 -4.41 7.45
C ILE A 2 27.83 -3.44 6.47
N THR A 3 27.13 -3.10 5.39
CA THR A 3 27.47 -2.01 4.46
C THR A 3 26.47 -0.87 4.59
N LEU A 4 26.93 0.35 4.42
CA LEU A 4 26.13 1.55 4.55
C LEU A 4 25.65 2.03 3.17
N LEU A 5 24.34 2.02 2.93
CA LEU A 5 23.74 2.54 1.71
C LEU A 5 23.16 3.94 1.96
N PRO A 6 23.55 4.97 1.18
CA PRO A 6 23.02 6.31 1.36
C PRO A 6 21.52 6.38 1.00
N LYS A 7 20.74 7.03 1.85
CA LYS A 7 19.30 7.30 1.62
C LYS A 7 19.08 8.45 0.63
N LYS A 8 20.09 9.33 0.47
CA LYS A 8 20.07 10.48 -0.43
C LYS A 8 21.44 10.69 -1.06
N THR A 9 21.52 11.44 -2.15
CA THR A 9 22.70 11.61 -3.00
C THR A 9 23.90 12.21 -2.25
N GLU A 10 23.67 13.10 -1.28
CA GLU A 10 24.70 13.77 -0.49
C GLU A 10 24.56 13.40 1.00
N ALA A 11 24.67 12.11 1.29
CA ALA A 11 24.60 11.62 2.65
C ALA A 11 25.96 11.85 3.36
N VAL A 12 25.96 12.63 4.44
CA VAL A 12 27.15 12.94 5.25
C VAL A 12 27.02 12.37 6.67
N ARG A 13 25.80 12.38 7.24
CA ARG A 13 25.55 11.90 8.61
C ARG A 13 25.15 10.43 8.61
N ILE A 14 25.53 9.68 9.65
CA ILE A 14 25.25 8.25 9.78
C ILE A 14 23.74 7.92 9.72
N GLU A 15 22.86 8.81 10.19
CA GLU A 15 21.41 8.63 10.14
C GLU A 15 20.87 8.63 8.69
N GLN A 16 21.63 9.19 7.76
CA GLN A 16 21.29 9.27 6.33
C GLN A 16 21.65 7.99 5.56
N PHE A 17 22.20 6.98 6.25
CA PHE A 17 22.52 5.68 5.67
C PHE A 17 21.58 4.58 6.18
N ARG A 18 21.39 3.56 5.36
CA ARG A 18 20.75 2.31 5.74
C ARG A 18 21.81 1.25 5.98
N PRO A 19 21.86 0.61 7.16
CA PRO A 19 22.76 -0.50 7.41
C PRO A 19 22.20 -1.77 6.75
N ILE A 20 22.85 -2.26 5.71
CA ILE A 20 22.45 -3.50 5.02
C ILE A 20 23.40 -4.63 5.45
N CYS A 21 22.85 -5.70 5.98
CA CYS A 21 23.61 -6.87 6.40
C CYS A 21 23.92 -7.76 5.18
N LEU A 22 25.20 -7.90 4.86
CA LEU A 22 25.68 -8.87 3.89
C LEU A 22 25.90 -10.21 4.61
N LEU A 23 24.96 -11.10 4.45
CA LEU A 23 24.95 -12.42 5.10
C LEU A 23 25.64 -13.46 4.24
N ASN A 24 26.19 -14.47 4.90
CA ASN A 24 26.72 -15.66 4.23
C ASN A 24 25.60 -16.37 3.46
N VAL A 25 25.95 -16.93 2.28
CA VAL A 25 24.99 -17.62 1.38
C VAL A 25 24.31 -18.80 2.10
N ASN A 26 25.04 -19.58 2.87
CA ASN A 26 24.46 -20.71 3.59
C ASN A 26 23.45 -20.23 4.66
N PHE A 27 23.79 -19.19 5.40
CA PHE A 27 22.86 -18.60 6.38
C PHE A 27 21.58 -18.10 5.68
N LYS A 28 21.70 -17.41 4.53
CA LYS A 28 20.53 -16.98 3.74
C LYS A 28 19.67 -18.15 3.26
N LYS A 29 20.27 -19.30 2.92
CA LYS A 29 19.50 -20.50 2.54
C LYS A 29 18.67 -21.01 3.72
N PHE A 30 19.25 -21.14 4.90
CA PHE A 30 18.54 -21.59 6.10
C PHE A 30 17.42 -20.64 6.49
N THR A 31 17.67 -19.34 6.56
CA THR A 31 16.64 -18.36 6.89
C THR A 31 15.58 -18.26 5.80
N LYS A 32 15.91 -18.51 4.52
CA LYS A 32 14.93 -18.58 3.43
C LYS A 32 14.01 -19.79 3.56
N VAL A 33 14.51 -20.96 3.95
CA VAL A 33 13.68 -22.14 4.22
C VAL A 33 12.73 -21.84 5.38
N GLY A 34 13.24 -21.24 6.47
CA GLY A 34 12.40 -20.78 7.57
C GLY A 34 11.33 -19.79 7.13
N THR A 35 11.71 -18.83 6.27
CA THR A 35 10.76 -17.86 5.70
C THR A 35 9.63 -18.53 4.92
N ILE A 36 9.95 -19.50 4.04
CA ILE A 36 8.95 -20.21 3.22
C ILE A 36 7.93 -20.93 4.10
N ARG A 37 8.39 -21.61 5.15
CA ARG A 37 7.51 -22.28 6.13
C ARG A 37 6.63 -21.26 6.89
N LEU A 38 7.25 -20.17 7.36
CA LEU A 38 6.55 -19.15 8.12
C LEU A 38 5.51 -18.41 7.28
N THR A 39 5.83 -18.11 6.02
CA THR A 39 4.92 -17.40 5.11
C THR A 39 3.59 -18.13 4.91
N GLN A 40 3.58 -19.48 4.97
CA GLN A 40 2.36 -20.27 4.82
C GLN A 40 1.36 -20.05 5.97
N ILE A 41 1.84 -19.79 7.19
CA ILE A 41 1.02 -19.62 8.38
C ILE A 41 0.89 -18.15 8.82
N ALA A 42 1.77 -17.28 8.35
CA ALA A 42 1.84 -15.88 8.77
C ALA A 42 0.53 -15.12 8.53
N HIS A 43 -0.18 -15.45 7.43
CA HIS A 43 -1.48 -14.85 7.11
C HIS A 43 -2.52 -15.04 8.22
N ALA A 44 -2.55 -16.22 8.85
CA ALA A 44 -3.49 -16.53 9.94
C ALA A 44 -3.06 -15.95 11.29
N MET A 45 -1.76 -15.65 11.45
CA MET A 45 -1.18 -15.21 12.72
C MET A 45 -1.12 -13.70 12.88
N VAL A 46 -1.00 -12.95 11.79
CA VAL A 46 -0.86 -11.50 11.78
C VAL A 46 -2.19 -10.86 11.42
N GLN A 47 -2.60 -9.85 12.18
CA GLN A 47 -3.88 -9.15 12.01
C GLN A 47 -4.05 -8.59 10.58
N PRO A 48 -5.27 -8.52 10.04
CA PRO A 48 -5.54 -8.03 8.68
C PRO A 48 -5.09 -6.59 8.41
N THR A 49 -4.92 -5.80 9.45
CA THR A 49 -4.46 -4.40 9.39
C THR A 49 -2.99 -4.26 9.00
N GLN A 50 -2.15 -5.29 9.19
CA GLN A 50 -0.79 -5.35 8.68
C GLN A 50 -0.80 -5.95 7.26
N THR A 51 -0.38 -5.16 6.27
CA THR A 51 -0.42 -5.56 4.86
C THR A 51 0.95 -5.83 4.24
N ALA A 52 2.05 -5.60 4.97
CA ALA A 52 3.40 -5.82 4.47
C ALA A 52 3.80 -7.29 4.52
N PHE A 53 4.55 -7.75 3.52
CA PHE A 53 5.22 -9.06 3.44
C PHE A 53 4.32 -10.29 3.65
N MET A 54 3.00 -10.14 3.61
CA MET A 54 2.03 -11.21 3.75
C MET A 54 1.55 -11.69 2.38
N LEU A 55 1.36 -13.00 2.24
CA LEU A 55 0.72 -13.57 1.05
C LEU A 55 -0.70 -13.01 0.91
N ASP A 56 -1.12 -12.78 -0.33
CA ASP A 56 -2.46 -12.34 -0.72
C ASP A 56 -2.88 -10.95 -0.19
N ARG A 57 -2.05 -10.27 0.62
CA ARG A 57 -2.27 -8.88 1.02
C ARG A 57 -1.57 -7.92 0.07
N ASN A 58 -2.26 -6.85 -0.29
CA ASN A 58 -1.73 -5.83 -1.20
C ASN A 58 -1.48 -4.52 -0.45
N ILE A 59 -0.32 -3.91 -0.70
CA ILE A 59 0.07 -2.60 -0.14
C ILE A 59 -1.02 -1.52 -0.34
N LEU A 60 -1.76 -1.57 -1.45
CA LEU A 60 -2.79 -0.58 -1.76
C LEU A 60 -4.08 -0.77 -0.96
N GLU A 61 -4.29 -1.90 -0.30
CA GLU A 61 -5.48 -2.13 0.54
C GLU A 61 -5.51 -1.16 1.72
N GLY A 62 -4.38 -0.98 2.41
CA GLY A 62 -4.23 0.04 3.44
C GLY A 62 -4.45 1.46 2.92
N VAL A 63 -4.00 1.73 1.68
CA VAL A 63 -4.24 3.01 1.00
C VAL A 63 -5.73 3.25 0.75
N VAL A 64 -6.48 2.22 0.31
CA VAL A 64 -7.94 2.32 0.12
C VAL A 64 -8.63 2.61 1.45
N VAL A 65 -8.29 1.85 2.52
CA VAL A 65 -8.87 2.08 3.86
C VAL A 65 -8.64 3.52 4.31
N LEU A 66 -7.40 3.99 4.23
CA LEU A 66 -7.04 5.36 4.63
C LEU A 66 -7.79 6.42 3.81
N HIS A 67 -7.76 6.30 2.48
CA HIS A 67 -8.39 7.25 1.58
C HIS A 67 -9.91 7.31 1.78
N GLU A 68 -10.58 6.17 1.90
CA GLU A 68 -12.02 6.10 2.09
C GLU A 68 -12.46 6.57 3.47
N THR A 69 -11.64 6.32 4.50
CA THR A 69 -11.86 6.85 5.86
C THR A 69 -11.76 8.38 5.89
N LEU A 70 -10.70 8.95 5.29
CA LEU A 70 -10.54 10.42 5.21
C LEU A 70 -11.66 11.08 4.39
N HIS A 71 -12.07 10.44 3.28
CA HIS A 71 -13.19 10.92 2.49
C HIS A 71 -14.50 10.91 3.31
N GLU A 72 -14.75 9.85 4.08
CA GLU A 72 -15.94 9.74 4.93
C GLU A 72 -15.97 10.80 6.03
N ILE A 73 -14.82 10.99 6.73
CA ILE A 73 -14.65 12.05 7.73
C ILE A 73 -14.99 13.41 7.15
N HIS A 74 -14.46 13.71 5.96
CA HIS A 74 -14.70 15.00 5.31
C HIS A 74 -16.17 15.18 4.89
N MET A 75 -16.76 14.16 4.27
CA MET A 75 -18.13 14.23 3.74
C MET A 75 -19.17 14.32 4.84
N LYS A 76 -19.00 13.59 5.92
CA LYS A 76 -19.92 13.60 7.07
C LYS A 76 -19.53 14.59 8.16
N LYS A 77 -18.46 15.36 7.95
CA LYS A 77 -17.93 16.33 8.95
C LYS A 77 -17.71 15.67 10.32
N LEU A 78 -17.12 14.46 10.30
CA LEU A 78 -16.85 13.72 11.53
C LEU A 78 -15.64 14.31 12.26
N ASP A 79 -15.69 14.22 13.58
CA ASP A 79 -14.59 14.60 14.45
C ASP A 79 -13.61 13.44 14.61
N GLY A 80 -12.32 13.71 14.64
CA GLY A 80 -11.32 12.68 14.86
C GLY A 80 -9.90 13.12 14.59
N VAL A 81 -8.98 12.24 14.92
CA VAL A 81 -7.54 12.46 14.77
C VAL A 81 -6.91 11.27 14.04
N VAL A 82 -6.10 11.55 13.05
CA VAL A 82 -5.25 10.55 12.37
C VAL A 82 -3.81 10.84 12.74
N PHE A 83 -3.12 9.84 13.27
CA PHE A 83 -1.74 9.94 13.72
C PHE A 83 -0.85 9.05 12.86
N LYS A 84 -0.01 9.65 12.04
CA LYS A 84 1.00 8.99 11.23
C LYS A 84 2.27 8.84 12.05
N VAL A 85 2.59 7.61 12.41
CA VAL A 85 3.71 7.26 13.28
C VAL A 85 4.95 6.93 12.45
N ASP A 86 6.09 7.51 12.81
CA ASP A 86 7.42 7.17 12.30
C ASP A 86 8.24 6.49 13.40
N PHE A 87 8.80 5.31 13.13
CA PHE A 87 9.67 4.61 14.08
C PHE A 87 11.15 4.89 13.81
N GLU A 88 11.91 5.13 14.87
CA GLU A 88 13.35 5.31 14.75
C GLU A 88 14.08 4.00 14.50
N LYS A 89 14.67 3.83 13.29
CA LYS A 89 15.51 2.64 12.98
C LYS A 89 14.84 1.33 13.45
N ALA A 90 13.59 1.13 13.04
CA ALA A 90 12.70 0.12 13.60
C ALA A 90 13.34 -1.29 13.64
N TYR A 91 13.92 -1.75 12.54
CA TYR A 91 14.58 -3.06 12.50
C TYR A 91 15.73 -3.22 13.50
N ASP A 92 16.49 -2.16 13.76
CA ASP A 92 17.68 -2.20 14.59
C ASP A 92 17.36 -2.20 16.11
N LYS A 93 16.13 -1.84 16.47
CA LYS A 93 15.72 -1.64 17.88
C LYS A 93 14.93 -2.79 18.49
N VAL A 94 14.45 -3.74 17.71
CA VAL A 94 13.66 -4.88 18.19
C VAL A 94 14.41 -5.65 19.30
N LYS A 95 13.81 -5.73 20.49
CA LYS A 95 14.34 -6.54 21.60
C LYS A 95 14.07 -8.02 21.34
N TRP A 96 15.11 -8.85 21.36
CA TRP A 96 14.98 -10.30 21.15
C TRP A 96 14.13 -11.03 22.21
N PRO A 97 14.21 -10.69 23.51
CA PRO A 97 13.30 -11.27 24.49
C PRO A 97 11.83 -11.02 24.17
N PHE A 98 11.50 -9.81 23.65
CA PHE A 98 10.14 -9.52 23.24
C PHE A 98 9.73 -10.30 21.98
N LEU A 99 10.63 -10.44 21.00
CA LEU A 99 10.38 -11.28 19.82
C LEU A 99 10.05 -12.72 20.24
N GLN A 100 10.81 -13.29 21.16
CA GLN A 100 10.53 -14.63 21.70
C GLN A 100 9.18 -14.70 22.43
N GLN A 101 8.85 -13.67 23.20
CA GLN A 101 7.55 -13.57 23.84
C GLN A 101 6.41 -13.47 22.81
N ALA A 102 6.57 -12.67 21.76
CA ALA A 102 5.57 -12.54 20.69
C ALA A 102 5.36 -13.87 19.96
N LEU A 103 6.43 -14.61 19.65
CA LEU A 103 6.33 -15.95 19.06
C LEU A 103 5.56 -16.92 19.98
N ARG A 104 5.86 -16.91 21.28
CA ARG A 104 5.13 -17.72 22.26
C ARG A 104 3.66 -17.38 22.33
N MET A 105 3.32 -16.09 22.36
CA MET A 105 1.92 -15.63 22.37
C MET A 105 1.17 -15.97 21.08
N LYS A 106 1.88 -16.11 19.96
CA LYS A 106 1.33 -16.56 18.66
C LYS A 106 1.24 -18.08 18.54
N GLY A 107 1.64 -18.86 19.58
CA GLY A 107 1.51 -20.30 19.62
C GLY A 107 2.62 -21.08 18.92
N PHE A 108 3.78 -20.47 18.65
CA PHE A 108 4.93 -21.20 18.14
C PHE A 108 5.51 -22.16 19.20
N ASP A 109 5.85 -23.37 18.77
CA ASP A 109 6.50 -24.36 19.63
C ASP A 109 7.92 -23.93 20.05
N GLU A 110 8.44 -24.59 21.09
CA GLU A 110 9.78 -24.28 21.60
C GLU A 110 10.90 -24.58 20.59
N ALA A 111 10.72 -25.58 19.73
CA ALA A 111 11.72 -25.93 18.72
C ALA A 111 11.87 -24.79 17.71
N TRP A 112 10.76 -24.22 17.24
CA TRP A 112 10.77 -23.07 16.38
C TRP A 112 11.34 -21.82 17.06
N GLN A 113 10.95 -21.57 18.32
CA GLN A 113 11.48 -20.44 19.12
C GLN A 113 13.00 -20.53 19.24
N ARG A 114 13.57 -21.71 19.57
CA ARG A 114 15.02 -21.95 19.63
C ARG A 114 15.69 -21.75 18.26
N GLN A 115 15.03 -22.16 17.17
CA GLN A 115 15.54 -21.95 15.83
C GLN A 115 15.63 -20.46 15.49
N VAL A 116 14.59 -19.66 15.75
CA VAL A 116 14.60 -18.21 15.56
C VAL A 116 15.66 -17.56 16.44
N GLU A 117 15.82 -18.00 17.68
CA GLU A 117 16.86 -17.52 18.57
C GLU A 117 18.25 -17.75 18.00
N SER A 118 18.53 -18.94 17.45
CA SER A 118 19.81 -19.25 16.81
C SER A 118 20.10 -18.36 15.59
N PHE A 119 19.07 -17.91 14.88
CA PHE A 119 19.21 -17.01 13.74
C PHE A 119 19.38 -15.54 14.13
N THR A 120 18.84 -15.12 15.26
CA THR A 120 18.89 -13.72 15.69
C THR A 120 20.08 -13.43 16.61
N GLN A 121 20.38 -14.33 17.54
CA GLN A 121 21.41 -14.15 18.56
C GLN A 121 22.79 -14.68 18.14
N LYS A 122 23.82 -14.37 18.92
CA LYS A 122 25.20 -14.89 18.80
C LYS A 122 25.95 -14.56 17.52
N GLY A 123 25.47 -13.59 16.73
CA GLY A 123 26.16 -13.16 15.51
C GLY A 123 27.17 -12.04 15.77
N SER A 124 28.40 -12.19 15.30
CA SER A 124 29.35 -11.08 15.23
C SER A 124 29.20 -10.30 13.94
N VAL A 125 29.27 -8.98 14.02
CA VAL A 125 29.08 -8.07 12.89
C VAL A 125 30.24 -7.08 12.79
N GLY A 126 30.82 -6.95 11.59
CA GLY A 126 31.79 -5.90 11.26
C GLY A 126 31.13 -4.89 10.32
N ILE A 127 31.42 -3.60 10.49
CA ILE A 127 30.92 -2.51 9.63
C ILE A 127 31.96 -2.20 8.56
N LYS A 128 31.54 -2.22 7.28
CA LYS A 128 32.39 -1.84 6.16
C LYS A 128 32.25 -0.36 5.87
N VAL A 129 33.36 0.38 5.98
CA VAL A 129 33.47 1.82 5.63
C VAL A 129 34.70 1.99 4.75
N ASN A 130 34.55 2.61 3.57
CA ASN A 130 35.65 2.90 2.64
C ASN A 130 36.55 1.66 2.35
N ASP A 131 35.94 0.52 2.07
CA ASP A 131 36.57 -0.77 1.83
C ASP A 131 37.25 -1.45 3.03
N ASP A 132 37.41 -0.79 4.16
CA ASP A 132 37.89 -1.41 5.39
C ASP A 132 36.73 -1.98 6.24
N ILE A 133 37.00 -3.12 6.89
CA ILE A 133 36.07 -3.75 7.83
C ILE A 133 36.59 -3.49 9.23
N GLY A 134 35.82 -2.73 10.01
CA GLY A 134 36.12 -2.47 11.41
C GLY A 134 36.06 -3.71 12.29
N HIS A 135 36.43 -3.57 13.56
CA HIS A 135 36.38 -4.65 14.53
C HIS A 135 34.99 -5.29 14.62
N TYR A 136 34.98 -6.61 14.72
CA TYR A 136 33.74 -7.37 14.91
C TYR A 136 33.24 -7.21 16.34
N PHE A 137 31.93 -6.94 16.45
CA PHE A 137 31.22 -6.83 17.73
C PHE A 137 29.96 -7.68 17.72
N GLN A 138 29.47 -8.05 18.91
CA GLN A 138 28.21 -8.77 19.04
C GLN A 138 27.04 -7.80 19.12
N THR A 139 25.95 -8.17 18.45
CA THR A 139 24.67 -7.45 18.56
C THR A 139 23.84 -8.05 19.71
N HIS A 140 23.06 -7.19 20.40
CA HIS A 140 22.22 -7.59 21.54
C HIS A 140 20.72 -7.36 21.27
N LYS A 141 20.38 -6.79 20.14
CA LYS A 141 19.01 -6.51 19.66
C LYS A 141 19.01 -6.29 18.16
N GLY A 142 17.82 -6.14 17.59
CA GLY A 142 17.61 -5.80 16.19
C GLY A 142 17.45 -7.02 15.30
N LEU A 143 16.80 -6.77 14.16
CA LEU A 143 16.62 -7.72 13.06
C LEU A 143 17.51 -7.27 11.89
N ARG A 144 18.14 -8.24 11.21
CA ARG A 144 19.10 -7.93 10.16
C ARG A 144 18.40 -7.45 8.88
N GLN A 145 18.69 -6.24 8.45
CA GLN A 145 18.22 -5.73 7.15
C GLN A 145 18.96 -6.48 6.03
N GLY A 146 18.22 -7.25 5.22
CA GLY A 146 18.76 -8.12 4.17
C GLY A 146 18.69 -9.62 4.48
N ASP A 147 18.20 -10.01 5.66
CA ASP A 147 17.84 -11.38 5.97
C ASP A 147 16.42 -11.70 5.49
N PRO A 148 16.20 -12.81 4.77
CA PRO A 148 14.88 -13.19 4.27
C PRO A 148 13.79 -13.33 5.34
N MET A 149 14.12 -13.72 6.56
CA MET A 149 13.14 -13.96 7.63
C MET A 149 12.81 -12.70 8.43
N SER A 150 13.72 -11.73 8.49
CA SER A 150 13.57 -10.50 9.28
C SER A 150 12.27 -9.71 9.00
N PRO A 151 11.78 -9.55 7.75
CA PRO A 151 10.53 -8.85 7.50
C PRO A 151 9.33 -9.45 8.22
N ILE A 152 9.13 -10.78 8.15
CA ILE A 152 8.00 -11.44 8.80
C ILE A 152 8.14 -11.42 10.33
N MET A 153 9.37 -11.58 10.85
CA MET A 153 9.63 -11.44 12.28
C MET A 153 9.31 -10.03 12.77
N PHE A 154 9.62 -9.02 11.96
CA PHE A 154 9.27 -7.64 12.26
C PHE A 154 7.76 -7.43 12.31
N ASP A 155 7.03 -7.97 11.31
CA ASP A 155 5.56 -7.89 11.29
C ASP A 155 4.91 -8.56 12.51
N ILE A 156 5.45 -9.69 12.98
CA ILE A 156 4.99 -10.36 14.22
C ILE A 156 5.16 -9.43 15.42
N VAL A 157 6.29 -8.71 15.52
CA VAL A 157 6.55 -7.77 16.62
C VAL A 157 5.62 -6.57 16.55
N VAL A 158 5.44 -5.98 15.36
CA VAL A 158 4.63 -4.76 15.19
C VAL A 158 3.14 -5.06 15.32
N ASP A 159 2.69 -6.27 14.93
CA ASP A 159 1.32 -6.74 15.10
C ASP A 159 0.86 -6.74 16.58
N MET A 160 1.79 -6.85 17.52
CA MET A 160 1.47 -6.75 18.95
C MET A 160 0.89 -5.36 19.31
N LEU A 161 1.24 -4.29 18.56
CA LEU A 161 0.61 -2.97 18.74
C LEU A 161 -0.88 -3.03 18.38
N THR A 162 -1.23 -3.70 17.28
CA THR A 162 -2.63 -3.89 16.89
C THR A 162 -3.41 -4.64 17.98
N ILE A 163 -2.81 -5.68 18.56
CA ILE A 163 -3.43 -6.44 19.66
C ILE A 163 -3.61 -5.58 20.91
N LEU A 164 -2.62 -4.77 21.29
CA LEU A 164 -2.73 -3.86 22.43
C LEU A 164 -3.82 -2.82 22.23
N ILE A 165 -3.88 -2.20 21.04
CA ILE A 165 -4.94 -1.24 20.69
C ILE A 165 -6.31 -1.93 20.69
N GLY A 166 -6.40 -3.15 20.14
CA GLY A 166 -7.63 -3.95 20.14
C GLY A 166 -8.17 -4.19 21.54
N ARG A 167 -7.32 -4.64 22.47
CA ARG A 167 -7.69 -4.85 23.88
C ARG A 167 -8.10 -3.54 24.58
N ALA A 168 -7.37 -2.46 24.33
CA ALA A 168 -7.74 -1.15 24.90
C ALA A 168 -9.09 -0.66 24.35
N LYS A 169 -9.43 -0.99 23.09
CA LYS A 169 -10.70 -0.71 22.46
C LYS A 169 -11.83 -1.55 23.05
N GLU A 170 -11.63 -2.85 23.23
CA GLU A 170 -12.60 -3.74 23.92
C GLU A 170 -12.89 -3.27 25.34
N ALA A 171 -11.90 -2.72 26.04
CA ALA A 171 -12.05 -2.10 27.36
C ALA A 171 -12.65 -0.67 27.32
N GLY A 172 -13.02 -0.14 26.15
CA GLY A 172 -13.57 1.21 26.00
C GLY A 172 -12.57 2.35 26.24
N GLN A 173 -11.29 2.04 26.40
CA GLN A 173 -10.24 3.01 26.72
C GLN A 173 -9.77 3.82 25.52
N VAL A 174 -9.95 3.30 24.30
CA VAL A 174 -9.64 3.96 23.03
C VAL A 174 -10.78 3.69 22.04
N GLY A 175 -10.95 4.57 21.05
CA GLY A 175 -11.96 4.41 19.99
C GLY A 175 -11.34 4.56 18.61
N GLY A 176 -11.96 3.88 17.62
CA GLY A 176 -11.59 3.99 16.22
C GLY A 176 -12.47 4.98 15.46
N LEU A 177 -12.08 5.34 14.25
CA LEU A 177 -12.87 6.18 13.35
C LEU A 177 -13.83 5.36 12.47
N VAL A 178 -14.90 5.98 12.03
CA VAL A 178 -15.93 5.43 11.11
C VAL A 178 -16.56 4.10 11.56
N PRO A 179 -17.05 3.98 12.82
CA PRO A 179 -17.61 2.73 13.33
C PRO A 179 -18.85 2.26 12.57
N HIS A 180 -19.51 3.14 11.83
CA HIS A 180 -20.67 2.81 11.00
C HIS A 180 -20.29 2.13 9.67
N LEU A 181 -19.01 2.10 9.28
CA LEU A 181 -18.52 1.40 8.09
C LEU A 181 -17.87 0.05 8.42
N VAL A 182 -17.17 -0.02 9.55
CA VAL A 182 -16.51 -1.24 10.04
C VAL A 182 -16.79 -1.37 11.51
N ASP A 183 -17.14 -2.55 11.95
CA ASP A 183 -17.47 -2.82 13.36
C ASP A 183 -16.36 -2.35 14.29
N GLY A 184 -16.77 -1.55 15.27
CA GLY A 184 -15.89 -0.85 16.20
C GLY A 184 -14.96 0.18 15.57
N GLY A 185 -15.05 0.49 14.28
CA GLY A 185 -14.24 1.49 13.57
C GLY A 185 -12.80 1.07 13.27
N VAL A 186 -12.17 1.80 12.37
CA VAL A 186 -10.76 1.64 12.03
C VAL A 186 -9.90 2.29 13.11
N SER A 187 -8.97 1.55 13.71
CA SER A 187 -8.09 2.05 14.78
C SER A 187 -6.62 2.12 14.36
N ILE A 188 -6.17 1.22 13.49
CA ILE A 188 -4.77 1.15 13.06
C ILE A 188 -4.66 0.56 11.65
N LEU A 189 -3.70 1.06 10.89
CA LEU A 189 -3.19 0.48 9.65
C LEU A 189 -1.68 0.36 9.72
N GLN A 190 -1.15 -0.76 9.23
CA GLN A 190 0.29 -1.01 9.24
C GLN A 190 0.78 -1.53 7.89
N TYR A 191 1.94 -1.02 7.49
CA TYR A 191 2.75 -1.57 6.41
C TYR A 191 4.21 -1.60 6.88
N ALA A 192 4.64 -2.71 7.45
CA ALA A 192 5.89 -2.83 8.19
C ALA A 192 6.00 -1.76 9.29
N ASP A 193 6.96 -0.83 9.17
CA ASP A 193 7.16 0.28 10.09
C ASP A 193 6.24 1.48 9.83
N ASP A 194 5.68 1.62 8.62
CA ASP A 194 4.70 2.68 8.33
C ASP A 194 3.36 2.38 9.04
N THR A 195 3.07 3.13 10.08
CA THR A 195 1.89 2.94 10.93
C THR A 195 1.02 4.18 10.95
N ILE A 196 -0.29 4.00 10.77
CA ILE A 196 -1.30 5.06 10.92
C ILE A 196 -2.31 4.63 11.99
N ILE A 197 -2.52 5.48 12.97
CA ILE A 197 -3.49 5.28 14.06
C ILE A 197 -4.65 6.23 13.86
N PHE A 198 -5.85 5.74 14.08
CA PHE A 198 -7.09 6.48 13.99
C PHE A 198 -7.71 6.58 15.37
N MET A 199 -8.07 7.79 15.78
CA MET A 199 -8.62 8.07 17.10
C MET A 199 -9.86 8.96 16.98
N GLU A 200 -10.91 8.63 17.70
CA GLU A 200 -12.02 9.56 17.86
C GLU A 200 -11.58 10.83 18.63
N HIS A 201 -12.35 11.90 18.48
CA HIS A 201 -12.09 13.15 19.19
C HIS A 201 -12.47 13.02 20.66
N ASP A 202 -11.50 12.61 21.49
CA ASP A 202 -11.58 12.52 22.95
C ASP A 202 -10.15 12.57 23.52
N LEU A 203 -9.84 13.64 24.27
CA LEU A 203 -8.51 13.82 24.86
C LEU A 203 -8.17 12.78 25.94
N ALA A 204 -9.17 12.23 26.66
CA ALA A 204 -8.92 11.18 27.63
C ALA A 204 -8.53 9.88 26.94
N LYS A 205 -9.24 9.50 25.90
CA LYS A 205 -8.90 8.35 25.06
C LYS A 205 -7.58 8.53 24.30
N ALA A 206 -7.25 9.75 23.87
CA ALA A 206 -5.96 10.08 23.28
C ALA A 206 -4.79 9.91 24.29
N ARG A 207 -4.98 10.27 25.58
CA ARG A 207 -4.00 9.99 26.64
C ARG A 207 -3.80 8.47 26.83
N ASN A 208 -4.89 7.71 26.83
CA ASN A 208 -4.80 6.25 26.89
C ASN A 208 -4.04 5.67 25.70
N MET A 209 -4.30 6.17 24.48
CA MET A 209 -3.52 5.78 23.29
C MET A 209 -2.03 6.08 23.46
N LYS A 210 -1.69 7.27 24.00
CA LYS A 210 -0.30 7.61 24.30
C LYS A 210 0.34 6.61 25.29
N LEU A 211 -0.40 6.19 26.32
CA LEU A 211 0.07 5.16 27.27
C LEU A 211 0.29 3.81 26.58
N VAL A 212 -0.63 3.39 25.71
CA VAL A 212 -0.47 2.15 24.91
C VAL A 212 0.81 2.22 24.06
N LEU A 213 1.07 3.36 23.42
CA LEU A 213 2.27 3.57 22.62
C LEU A 213 3.54 3.54 23.49
N CYS A 214 3.56 4.19 24.64
CA CYS A 214 4.69 4.15 25.58
C CYS A 214 4.94 2.73 26.10
N LEU A 215 3.87 1.98 26.42
CA LEU A 215 4.00 0.56 26.81
C LEU A 215 4.61 -0.27 25.68
N PHE A 216 4.14 -0.09 24.46
CA PHE A 216 4.66 -0.77 23.28
C PHE A 216 6.16 -0.47 23.07
N GLU A 217 6.58 0.80 23.19
CA GLU A 217 8.01 1.20 23.13
C GLU A 217 8.85 0.48 24.20
N GLN A 218 8.36 0.44 25.43
CA GLN A 218 9.08 -0.20 26.54
C GLN A 218 9.23 -1.71 26.35
N LEU A 219 8.19 -2.37 25.87
CA LEU A 219 8.20 -3.81 25.66
C LEU A 219 9.10 -4.19 24.47
N THR A 220 8.87 -3.57 23.32
CA THR A 220 9.50 -3.96 22.04
C THR A 220 10.89 -3.37 21.83
N GLY A 221 11.18 -2.22 22.44
CA GLY A 221 12.34 -1.37 22.16
C GLY A 221 12.18 -0.49 20.93
N LEU A 222 11.06 -0.60 20.19
CA LEU A 222 10.75 0.28 19.05
C LEU A 222 10.41 1.67 19.58
N LYS A 223 11.19 2.67 19.21
CA LYS A 223 10.95 4.06 19.62
C LYS A 223 10.20 4.82 18.55
N ILE A 224 9.18 5.55 18.94
CA ILE A 224 8.47 6.47 18.07
C ILE A 224 9.30 7.75 17.92
N ASN A 225 9.47 8.18 16.70
CA ASN A 225 10.08 9.46 16.39
C ASN A 225 9.00 10.54 16.33
N PHE A 226 8.65 11.10 17.46
CA PHE A 226 7.60 12.11 17.54
C PHE A 226 7.87 13.36 16.69
N HIS A 227 9.15 13.73 16.47
CA HIS A 227 9.50 14.87 15.60
C HIS A 227 9.26 14.61 14.11
N LYS A 228 9.18 13.36 13.67
CA LYS A 228 8.84 12.98 12.30
C LYS A 228 7.43 12.45 12.15
N SER A 229 6.77 12.19 13.26
CA SER A 229 5.38 11.78 13.29
C SER A 229 4.48 13.00 13.11
N GLU A 230 3.34 12.82 12.46
CA GLU A 230 2.43 13.90 12.08
C GLU A 230 1.01 13.60 12.56
N LEU A 231 0.35 14.62 13.13
CA LEU A 231 -1.07 14.56 13.51
C LEU A 231 -1.93 15.32 12.52
N PHE A 232 -3.07 14.74 12.18
CA PHE A 232 -4.09 15.35 11.33
C PHE A 232 -5.40 15.38 12.10
N CYS A 233 -5.86 16.57 12.46
CA CYS A 233 -7.10 16.78 13.19
C CYS A 233 -8.25 17.10 12.23
N PHE A 234 -9.46 16.63 12.54
CA PHE A 234 -10.67 16.80 11.70
C PHE A 234 -11.86 17.20 12.57
N GLY A 235 -12.77 18.01 12.00
CA GLY A 235 -13.94 18.50 12.71
C GLY A 235 -13.56 19.32 13.94
N ARG A 236 -14.23 19.11 15.09
CA ARG A 236 -13.93 19.80 16.35
C ARG A 236 -12.54 19.55 16.89
N ALA A 237 -11.90 18.43 16.54
CA ALA A 237 -10.52 18.18 16.92
C ALA A 237 -9.54 19.24 16.38
N ASN A 238 -9.88 19.99 15.32
CA ASN A 238 -9.09 21.12 14.83
C ASN A 238 -9.06 22.29 15.83
N GLU A 239 -10.11 22.47 16.60
CA GLU A 239 -10.17 23.55 17.61
C GLU A 239 -9.24 23.23 18.80
N GLU A 240 -9.03 21.93 19.06
CA GLU A 240 -8.17 21.43 20.13
C GLU A 240 -6.82 20.86 19.62
N GLN A 241 -6.43 21.17 18.39
CA GLN A 241 -5.23 20.61 17.75
C GLN A 241 -3.94 20.85 18.56
N GLU A 242 -3.84 21.97 19.26
CA GLU A 242 -2.69 22.28 20.10
C GLU A 242 -2.61 21.37 21.34
N ALA A 243 -3.73 20.99 21.92
CA ALA A 243 -3.79 20.03 23.02
C ALA A 243 -3.30 18.63 22.55
N TYR A 244 -3.71 18.18 21.37
CA TYR A 244 -3.19 16.94 20.77
C TYR A 244 -1.71 17.03 20.45
N ARG A 245 -1.26 18.16 19.89
CA ARG A 245 0.14 18.43 19.59
C ARG A 245 1.02 18.32 20.83
N GLN A 246 0.61 18.98 21.92
CA GLN A 246 1.33 18.93 23.21
C GLN A 246 1.29 17.52 23.82
N LEU A 247 0.14 16.85 23.77
CA LEU A 247 -0.01 15.50 24.29
C LEU A 247 0.95 14.51 23.61
N PHE A 248 1.04 14.50 22.28
CA PHE A 248 1.90 13.57 21.55
C PHE A 248 3.33 14.09 21.35
N GLY A 249 3.56 15.38 21.43
CA GLY A 249 4.87 16.01 21.20
C GLY A 249 5.31 15.90 19.75
N CYS A 250 4.37 16.05 18.79
CA CYS A 250 4.64 15.94 17.36
C CYS A 250 4.02 17.11 16.59
N GLU A 251 4.43 17.27 15.32
CA GLU A 251 3.95 18.36 14.47
C GLU A 251 2.56 18.05 13.87
N LEU A 252 1.84 19.14 13.55
CA LEU A 252 0.58 19.05 12.82
C LEU A 252 0.87 18.89 11.32
N GLY A 253 0.29 17.86 10.73
CA GLY A 253 0.39 17.59 9.31
C GLY A 253 -0.67 18.32 8.50
N ALA A 254 -0.43 18.47 7.19
CA ALA A 254 -1.38 19.05 6.24
C ALA A 254 -1.66 18.09 5.08
N LEU A 255 -2.88 18.15 4.53
CA LEU A 255 -3.26 17.40 3.33
C LEU A 255 -2.83 18.15 2.06
N PRO A 256 -2.32 17.48 1.01
CA PRO A 256 -2.07 16.03 0.95
C PRO A 256 -0.79 15.61 1.67
N PHE A 257 -0.81 14.44 2.30
CA PHE A 257 0.42 13.82 2.80
C PHE A 257 0.76 12.54 2.01
N MET A 258 2.02 12.13 2.07
CA MET A 258 2.48 10.92 1.39
C MET A 258 2.32 9.70 2.30
N TYR A 259 1.61 8.68 1.81
CA TYR A 259 1.54 7.36 2.44
C TYR A 259 1.89 6.28 1.43
N LEU A 260 2.90 5.49 1.72
CA LEU A 260 3.41 4.42 0.85
C LEU A 260 3.67 4.88 -0.61
N GLY A 261 4.09 6.13 -0.79
CA GLY A 261 4.37 6.72 -2.11
C GLY A 261 3.14 7.21 -2.89
N ILE A 262 1.96 7.21 -2.27
CA ILE A 262 0.72 7.77 -2.82
C ILE A 262 0.36 9.06 -2.07
N PRO A 263 0.07 10.17 -2.77
CA PRO A 263 -0.46 11.37 -2.15
C PRO A 263 -1.91 11.14 -1.71
N ILE A 264 -2.16 11.27 -0.42
CA ILE A 264 -3.47 11.04 0.21
C ILE A 264 -4.17 12.37 0.42
N HIS A 265 -5.39 12.47 -0.12
CA HIS A 265 -6.28 13.60 0.07
C HIS A 265 -7.75 13.12 0.01
N HIS A 266 -8.67 13.81 0.69
CA HIS A 266 -10.11 13.53 0.60
C HIS A 266 -10.73 13.93 -0.75
N ARG A 267 -10.09 14.83 -1.52
CA ARG A 267 -10.52 15.28 -2.85
C ARG A 267 -9.72 14.63 -3.99
N LYS A 268 -10.17 14.83 -5.21
CA LYS A 268 -9.43 14.44 -6.42
C LYS A 268 -8.10 15.19 -6.49
N LEU A 269 -7.03 14.48 -6.85
CA LEU A 269 -5.71 15.07 -7.03
C LEU A 269 -5.70 16.11 -8.15
N THR A 270 -5.04 17.23 -7.90
CA THR A 270 -4.79 18.28 -8.89
C THR A 270 -3.64 17.91 -9.82
N ASN A 271 -3.52 18.60 -10.95
CA ASN A 271 -2.39 18.40 -11.85
C ASN A 271 -1.02 18.66 -11.18
N ARG A 272 -0.98 19.54 -10.18
CA ARG A 272 0.25 19.81 -9.40
C ARG A 272 0.69 18.59 -8.59
N GLU A 273 -0.26 17.87 -8.01
CA GLU A 273 0.02 16.66 -7.21
C GLU A 273 0.45 15.48 -8.11
N TRP A 274 0.00 15.45 -9.37
CA TRP A 274 0.47 14.50 -10.37
C TRP A 274 1.88 14.81 -10.90
N LYS A 275 2.39 16.03 -10.69
CA LYS A 275 3.71 16.43 -11.17
C LYS A 275 4.84 15.56 -10.60
N CYS A 276 4.65 14.98 -9.44
CA CYS A 276 5.63 14.06 -8.83
C CYS A 276 5.99 12.86 -9.74
N ILE A 277 5.05 12.37 -10.57
CA ILE A 277 5.35 11.31 -11.56
C ILE A 277 6.11 11.91 -12.75
N GLU A 278 5.66 13.05 -13.27
CA GLU A 278 6.29 13.70 -14.40
C GLU A 278 7.76 14.00 -14.08
N ASP A 279 8.03 14.55 -12.91
CA ASP A 279 9.39 14.84 -12.43
C ASP A 279 10.25 13.56 -12.31
N ARG A 280 9.65 12.44 -11.90
CA ARG A 280 10.35 11.13 -11.90
C ARG A 280 10.71 10.67 -13.31
N PHE A 281 9.80 10.84 -14.29
CA PHE A 281 10.07 10.53 -15.69
C PHE A 281 11.19 11.40 -16.24
N GLU A 282 11.12 12.72 -16.03
CA GLU A 282 12.16 13.65 -16.47
C GLU A 282 13.53 13.32 -15.86
N LYS A 283 13.58 13.12 -14.55
CA LYS A 283 14.81 12.74 -13.85
C LYS A 283 15.40 11.43 -14.38
N LYS A 284 14.57 10.44 -14.70
CA LYS A 284 15.05 9.17 -15.23
C LYS A 284 15.54 9.31 -16.65
N LEU A 285 14.83 10.04 -17.48
CA LEU A 285 15.19 10.29 -18.88
C LEU A 285 16.47 11.12 -19.01
N SER A 286 16.69 12.12 -18.14
CA SER A 286 17.90 12.93 -18.12
C SER A 286 19.16 12.11 -17.80
N CYS A 287 19.04 11.04 -17.03
CA CYS A 287 20.14 10.13 -16.73
C CYS A 287 20.51 9.19 -17.90
N TRP A 288 19.60 8.99 -18.86
CA TRP A 288 19.82 8.05 -19.95
C TRP A 288 20.42 8.73 -21.16
N LYS A 289 21.57 8.24 -21.61
CA LYS A 289 22.21 8.66 -22.86
C LYS A 289 21.52 7.99 -24.06
N GLY A 290 20.30 8.44 -24.38
CA GLY A 290 19.47 7.87 -25.45
C GLY A 290 20.18 7.80 -26.81
N LYS A 291 21.13 8.71 -27.10
CA LYS A 291 21.95 8.71 -28.32
C LYS A 291 22.78 7.42 -28.52
N LEU A 292 23.20 6.80 -27.42
CA LEU A 292 24.02 5.59 -27.43
C LEU A 292 23.18 4.30 -27.48
N MET A 293 21.85 4.40 -27.51
CA MET A 293 20.94 3.26 -27.45
C MET A 293 20.27 3.01 -28.80
N SER A 294 20.18 1.74 -29.19
CA SER A 294 19.34 1.29 -30.30
C SER A 294 17.85 1.49 -29.99
N TYR A 295 17.00 1.47 -31.03
CA TYR A 295 15.53 1.51 -30.83
C TYR A 295 15.01 0.36 -29.96
N GLY A 296 15.61 -0.85 -30.11
CA GLY A 296 15.30 -2.00 -29.26
C GLY A 296 15.63 -1.74 -27.78
N GLY A 297 16.79 -1.17 -27.49
CA GLY A 297 17.18 -0.79 -26.12
C GLY A 297 16.22 0.25 -25.49
N ARG A 298 15.83 1.26 -26.26
CA ARG A 298 14.85 2.26 -25.81
C ARG A 298 13.47 1.64 -25.56
N LEU A 299 13.03 0.74 -26.45
CA LEU A 299 11.77 0.01 -26.29
C LEU A 299 11.73 -0.79 -24.97
N ILE A 300 12.81 -1.51 -24.68
CA ILE A 300 12.95 -2.27 -23.42
C ILE A 300 12.85 -1.32 -22.21
N LEU A 301 13.56 -0.19 -22.23
CA LEU A 301 13.55 0.76 -21.12
C LEU A 301 12.17 1.45 -20.93
N ILE A 302 11.46 1.74 -22.01
CA ILE A 302 10.09 2.28 -21.92
C ILE A 302 9.21 1.26 -21.20
N ASN A 303 9.18 0.01 -21.64
CA ASN A 303 8.30 -1.01 -21.09
C ASN A 303 8.69 -1.43 -19.65
N SER A 304 10.00 -1.65 -19.41
CA SER A 304 10.45 -2.17 -18.12
C SER A 304 10.58 -1.09 -17.02
N VAL A 305 10.88 0.16 -17.38
CA VAL A 305 11.16 1.21 -16.40
C VAL A 305 10.10 2.31 -16.43
N LEU A 306 9.89 3.00 -17.56
CA LEU A 306 8.96 4.14 -17.59
C LEU A 306 7.52 3.72 -17.30
N THR A 307 7.06 2.64 -17.90
CA THR A 307 5.73 2.11 -17.63
C THR A 307 5.57 1.69 -16.17
N SER A 308 6.56 0.97 -15.61
CA SER A 308 6.50 0.50 -14.23
C SER A 308 6.47 1.64 -13.20
N MET A 309 7.14 2.77 -13.46
CA MET A 309 7.15 3.93 -12.56
C MET A 309 5.77 4.55 -12.35
N SER A 310 4.90 4.49 -13.34
CA SER A 310 3.53 5.03 -13.25
C SER A 310 2.52 4.02 -12.67
N MET A 311 2.78 2.71 -12.78
CA MET A 311 1.82 1.64 -12.47
C MET A 311 1.28 1.71 -11.05
N PHE A 312 2.09 2.09 -10.08
CA PHE A 312 1.67 2.14 -8.67
C PHE A 312 0.54 3.15 -8.46
N LEU A 313 0.68 4.39 -8.98
CA LEU A 313 -0.38 5.40 -8.92
C LEU A 313 -1.55 5.08 -9.85
N LEU A 314 -1.30 4.50 -11.02
CA LEU A 314 -2.34 4.04 -11.95
C LEU A 314 -3.15 2.85 -11.39
N SER A 315 -2.63 2.14 -10.41
CA SER A 315 -3.35 1.06 -9.74
C SER A 315 -4.38 1.57 -8.73
N PHE A 316 -4.29 2.85 -8.35
CA PHE A 316 -5.17 3.45 -7.36
C PHE A 316 -6.02 4.59 -7.94
N PHE A 317 -5.43 5.49 -8.72
CA PHE A 317 -6.13 6.61 -9.30
C PHE A 317 -6.41 6.43 -10.78
N GLU A 318 -7.55 6.96 -11.23
CA GLU A 318 -7.78 7.21 -12.65
C GLU A 318 -6.89 8.37 -13.10
N VAL A 319 -6.04 8.11 -14.09
CA VAL A 319 -5.11 9.11 -14.62
C VAL A 319 -5.85 10.21 -15.41
N PRO A 320 -5.64 11.49 -15.09
CA PRO A 320 -6.20 12.58 -15.90
C PRO A 320 -5.64 12.56 -17.32
N VAL A 321 -6.52 12.88 -18.30
CA VAL A 321 -6.14 12.88 -19.72
C VAL A 321 -4.91 13.74 -20.00
N GLY A 322 -4.80 14.92 -19.35
CA GLY A 322 -3.64 15.81 -19.49
C GLY A 322 -2.33 15.19 -19.00
N VAL A 323 -2.36 14.51 -17.86
CA VAL A 323 -1.20 13.80 -17.31
C VAL A 323 -0.80 12.66 -18.24
N ARG A 324 -1.76 11.82 -18.66
CA ARG A 324 -1.51 10.74 -19.60
C ARG A 324 -0.83 11.22 -20.88
N LYS A 325 -1.38 12.26 -21.52
CA LYS A 325 -0.77 12.83 -22.73
C LYS A 325 0.66 13.30 -22.52
N ARG A 326 1.00 13.83 -21.33
CA ARG A 326 2.38 14.20 -21.01
C ARG A 326 3.29 12.99 -20.84
N LEU A 327 2.83 11.94 -20.15
CA LEU A 327 3.60 10.70 -20.03
C LEU A 327 3.83 10.02 -21.39
N ASP A 328 2.79 9.94 -22.24
CA ASP A 328 2.90 9.45 -23.61
C ASP A 328 3.89 10.31 -24.45
N PHE A 329 3.88 11.63 -24.25
CA PHE A 329 4.84 12.52 -24.90
C PHE A 329 6.28 12.21 -24.48
N TYR A 330 6.54 12.01 -23.19
CA TYR A 330 7.89 11.64 -22.70
C TYR A 330 8.36 10.30 -23.27
N GLN A 331 7.51 9.28 -23.28
CA GLN A 331 7.83 7.98 -23.83
C GLN A 331 8.10 8.06 -25.35
N SER A 332 7.22 8.72 -26.09
CA SER A 332 7.35 8.93 -27.54
C SER A 332 8.61 9.72 -27.90
N ARG A 333 8.88 10.80 -27.13
CA ARG A 333 10.09 11.58 -27.32
C ARG A 333 11.36 10.77 -27.10
N PHE A 334 11.45 10.00 -26.02
CA PHE A 334 12.58 9.14 -25.75
C PHE A 334 12.77 8.05 -26.84
N PHE A 335 11.68 7.47 -27.31
CA PHE A 335 11.73 6.48 -28.38
C PHE A 335 12.32 7.04 -29.67
N TRP A 336 11.78 8.17 -30.16
CA TRP A 336 12.12 8.73 -31.47
C TRP A 336 13.33 9.66 -31.48
N GLN A 337 13.45 10.55 -30.52
CA GLN A 337 14.37 11.68 -30.61
C GLN A 337 15.73 11.43 -29.96
N SER A 338 15.81 10.61 -28.92
CA SER A 338 17.04 10.34 -28.18
C SER A 338 17.83 11.57 -27.66
N ASP A 339 17.46 12.78 -28.10
CA ASP A 339 18.14 14.06 -27.79
C ASP A 339 17.10 15.16 -27.56
N GLU A 340 17.37 16.02 -26.58
CA GLU A 340 16.45 17.10 -26.20
C GLU A 340 16.35 18.22 -27.23
N LEU A 341 17.39 18.41 -28.02
CA LEU A 341 17.56 19.60 -28.86
C LEU A 341 17.10 19.43 -30.31
N LYS A 342 17.00 18.22 -30.86
CA LYS A 342 16.66 18.00 -32.29
C LYS A 342 15.36 17.24 -32.45
N ARG A 343 14.38 17.88 -33.11
CA ARG A 343 13.16 17.20 -33.58
C ARG A 343 13.53 16.21 -34.68
N LYS A 344 13.33 14.92 -34.44
CA LYS A 344 13.48 13.88 -35.46
C LYS A 344 12.12 13.54 -36.04
N TYR A 345 12.13 13.13 -37.31
CA TYR A 345 10.94 12.65 -37.98
C TYR A 345 10.40 11.39 -37.28
N ARG A 346 9.10 11.32 -37.11
CA ARG A 346 8.39 10.18 -36.53
C ARG A 346 7.84 9.31 -37.65
N LEU A 347 8.35 8.09 -37.79
CA LEU A 347 7.99 7.18 -38.89
C LEU A 347 6.54 6.66 -38.77
N ALA A 348 5.99 6.59 -37.56
CA ALA A 348 4.62 6.13 -37.32
C ALA A 348 3.96 6.90 -36.17
N LYS A 349 2.63 6.92 -36.15
CA LYS A 349 1.83 7.48 -35.05
C LYS A 349 2.07 6.67 -33.78
N TRP A 350 2.12 7.36 -32.62
CA TRP A 350 2.38 6.73 -31.33
C TRP A 350 1.37 5.63 -30.99
N ASP A 351 0.10 5.83 -31.29
CA ASP A 351 -0.96 4.85 -31.06
C ASP A 351 -0.76 3.54 -31.87
N ILE A 352 -0.16 3.62 -33.07
CA ILE A 352 0.18 2.44 -33.87
C ILE A 352 1.32 1.66 -33.21
N ILE A 353 2.32 2.37 -32.73
CA ILE A 353 3.48 1.76 -32.03
C ILE A 353 3.07 1.08 -30.73
N CYS A 354 2.08 1.65 -30.02
CA CYS A 354 1.52 1.07 -28.79
C CYS A 354 0.62 -0.15 -29.01
N ARG A 355 0.31 -0.53 -30.27
CA ARG A 355 -0.46 -1.75 -30.53
C ARG A 355 0.32 -3.00 -30.12
N PRO A 356 -0.36 -4.09 -29.76
CA PRO A 356 0.25 -5.39 -29.59
C PRO A 356 1.06 -5.82 -30.82
N LYS A 357 2.05 -6.67 -30.62
CA LYS A 357 2.95 -7.12 -31.71
C LYS A 357 2.22 -7.92 -32.78
N ASP A 358 1.24 -8.72 -32.40
CA ASP A 358 0.32 -9.47 -33.27
C ASP A 358 -0.59 -8.57 -34.10
N GLN A 359 -0.73 -7.29 -33.71
CA GLN A 359 -1.49 -6.27 -34.44
C GLN A 359 -0.61 -5.25 -35.17
N GLY A 360 0.67 -5.60 -35.39
CA GLY A 360 1.63 -4.77 -36.13
C GLY A 360 2.25 -3.61 -35.32
N GLY A 361 2.07 -3.56 -34.01
CA GLY A 361 2.73 -2.61 -33.12
C GLY A 361 4.05 -3.14 -32.55
N LEU A 362 4.72 -2.33 -31.72
CA LEU A 362 5.91 -2.72 -30.98
C LEU A 362 5.62 -3.23 -29.56
N GLY A 363 4.36 -3.24 -29.15
CA GLY A 363 3.95 -3.69 -27.83
C GLY A 363 4.38 -2.74 -26.71
N ILE A 364 4.45 -1.44 -26.97
CA ILE A 364 4.55 -0.44 -25.89
C ILE A 364 3.21 -0.40 -25.16
N GLU A 365 3.24 -0.57 -23.83
CA GLU A 365 2.03 -0.60 -23.04
C GLU A 365 1.28 0.75 -23.08
N ASN A 366 0.03 0.70 -23.54
CA ASN A 366 -0.86 1.87 -23.51
C ASN A 366 -1.27 2.16 -22.06
N LEU A 367 -0.87 3.32 -21.54
CA LEU A 367 -1.12 3.70 -20.15
C LEU A 367 -2.61 3.80 -19.79
N GLU A 368 -3.48 4.17 -20.74
CA GLU A 368 -4.94 4.21 -20.53
C GLU A 368 -5.51 2.80 -20.33
N VAL A 369 -5.19 1.90 -21.24
CA VAL A 369 -5.64 0.50 -21.16
C VAL A 369 -5.11 -0.13 -19.88
N LYS A 370 -3.84 0.10 -19.55
CA LYS A 370 -3.21 -0.39 -18.33
C LYS A 370 -3.92 0.12 -17.07
N ASN A 371 -4.19 1.44 -16.99
CA ASN A 371 -4.90 2.03 -15.86
C ASN A 371 -6.31 1.43 -15.70
N ARG A 372 -7.04 1.25 -16.80
CA ARG A 372 -8.38 0.62 -16.78
C ARG A 372 -8.30 -0.83 -16.28
N CYS A 373 -7.32 -1.61 -16.72
CA CYS A 373 -7.12 -2.98 -16.25
C CYS A 373 -6.77 -3.03 -14.75
N LEU A 374 -5.88 -2.14 -14.28
CA LEU A 374 -5.48 -2.05 -12.89
C LEU A 374 -6.65 -1.66 -11.97
N LEU A 375 -7.47 -0.71 -12.39
CA LEU A 375 -8.71 -0.37 -11.67
C LEU A 375 -9.74 -1.51 -11.72
N GLY A 376 -9.87 -2.18 -12.86
CA GLY A 376 -10.77 -3.34 -13.02
C GLY A 376 -10.42 -4.50 -12.08
N LYS A 377 -9.14 -4.66 -11.71
CA LYS A 377 -8.69 -5.65 -10.72
C LYS A 377 -9.34 -5.44 -9.35
N TRP A 378 -9.60 -4.19 -8.93
CA TRP A 378 -10.29 -3.90 -7.68
C TRP A 378 -11.76 -4.36 -7.70
N LEU A 379 -12.44 -4.21 -8.85
CA LEU A 379 -13.81 -4.71 -9.01
C LEU A 379 -13.85 -6.24 -8.89
N TYR A 380 -12.84 -6.92 -9.44
CA TYR A 380 -12.70 -8.37 -9.30
C TYR A 380 -12.50 -8.75 -7.83
N LYS A 381 -11.50 -8.13 -7.15
CA LYS A 381 -11.24 -8.37 -5.72
C LYS A 381 -12.48 -8.10 -4.86
N LEU A 382 -13.18 -6.98 -5.07
CA LEU A 382 -14.41 -6.65 -4.36
C LEU A 382 -15.53 -7.69 -4.57
N SER A 383 -15.52 -8.38 -5.72
CA SER A 383 -16.49 -9.45 -6.00
C SER A 383 -16.18 -10.75 -5.24
N VAL A 384 -14.90 -10.99 -4.89
CA VAL A 384 -14.43 -12.25 -4.29
C VAL A 384 -14.16 -12.08 -2.79
N GLU A 385 -13.54 -10.98 -2.37
CA GLU A 385 -13.14 -10.74 -0.99
C GLU A 385 -14.27 -10.05 -0.21
N THR A 386 -14.62 -10.61 0.95
CA THR A 386 -15.68 -10.07 1.84
C THR A 386 -15.12 -9.59 3.17
N GLU A 387 -14.12 -10.29 3.70
CA GLU A 387 -13.64 -10.11 5.08
C GLU A 387 -12.57 -9.01 5.23
N ALA A 388 -11.88 -8.65 4.13
CA ALA A 388 -10.84 -7.62 4.18
C ALA A 388 -11.43 -6.24 4.54
N THR A 389 -10.79 -5.51 5.44
CA THR A 389 -11.26 -4.19 5.95
C THR A 389 -11.57 -3.21 4.81
N TRP A 390 -10.74 -3.16 3.76
CA TRP A 390 -10.99 -2.31 2.60
C TRP A 390 -12.29 -2.68 1.87
N ALA A 391 -12.59 -3.97 1.75
CA ALA A 391 -13.81 -4.46 1.09
C ALA A 391 -15.05 -4.17 1.94
N GLN A 392 -14.95 -4.35 3.28
CA GLN A 392 -16.02 -3.99 4.22
C GLN A 392 -16.37 -2.50 4.12
N ILE A 393 -15.37 -1.61 4.11
CA ILE A 393 -15.58 -0.16 3.96
C ILE A 393 -16.31 0.15 2.66
N LEU A 394 -15.84 -0.38 1.52
CA LEU A 394 -16.47 -0.12 0.23
C LEU A 394 -17.90 -0.68 0.15
N ARG A 395 -18.13 -1.86 0.71
CA ARG A 395 -19.46 -2.48 0.75
C ARG A 395 -20.41 -1.66 1.63
N SER A 396 -20.03 -1.33 2.85
CA SER A 396 -20.85 -0.54 3.78
C SER A 396 -21.16 0.85 3.24
N LYS A 397 -20.17 1.50 2.60
CA LYS A 397 -20.28 2.87 2.10
C LYS A 397 -21.08 2.97 0.80
N TYR A 398 -20.82 2.09 -0.17
CA TYR A 398 -21.31 2.23 -1.54
C TYR A 398 -22.32 1.18 -1.96
N LEU A 399 -22.17 -0.06 -1.50
CA LEU A 399 -23.05 -1.14 -1.91
C LEU A 399 -24.30 -1.21 -1.02
N GLN A 400 -24.11 -1.22 0.29
CA GLN A 400 -25.20 -1.45 1.28
C GLN A 400 -25.96 -2.75 0.94
N SER A 401 -27.23 -2.66 0.54
CA SER A 401 -28.05 -3.78 0.09
C SER A 401 -27.98 -4.05 -1.42
N LYS A 402 -27.29 -3.18 -2.19
CA LYS A 402 -27.19 -3.29 -3.64
C LYS A 402 -26.00 -4.14 -4.05
N THR A 403 -26.09 -4.68 -5.26
CA THR A 403 -24.94 -5.33 -5.88
C THR A 403 -24.08 -4.34 -6.63
N LEU A 404 -22.86 -4.78 -6.98
CA LEU A 404 -21.93 -4.00 -7.78
C LEU A 404 -22.53 -3.64 -9.16
N SER A 405 -23.38 -4.50 -9.76
CA SER A 405 -24.08 -4.21 -11.02
C SER A 405 -25.06 -3.06 -10.88
N GLN A 406 -25.80 -2.98 -9.78
CA GLN A 406 -26.89 -2.02 -9.54
C GLN A 406 -26.41 -0.64 -9.07
N VAL A 407 -25.18 -0.54 -8.54
CA VAL A 407 -24.67 0.73 -7.99
C VAL A 407 -24.31 1.72 -9.10
N THR A 408 -24.74 2.95 -8.93
CA THR A 408 -24.43 4.10 -9.81
C THR A 408 -23.54 5.11 -9.09
N VAL A 409 -22.80 5.91 -9.87
CA VAL A 409 -21.94 6.98 -9.35
C VAL A 409 -22.78 8.15 -8.81
N ARG A 410 -22.39 8.66 -7.64
CA ARG A 410 -22.94 9.89 -7.06
C ARG A 410 -21.89 11.01 -7.12
N PRO A 411 -22.31 12.29 -7.20
CA PRO A 411 -21.38 13.43 -7.15
C PRO A 411 -20.49 13.45 -5.90
N THR A 412 -21.03 12.95 -4.79
CA THR A 412 -20.38 12.90 -3.48
C THR A 412 -19.41 11.73 -3.28
N ASP A 413 -19.35 10.80 -4.23
CA ASP A 413 -18.47 9.64 -4.11
C ASP A 413 -16.98 10.01 -4.17
N SER A 414 -16.12 9.19 -3.59
CA SER A 414 -14.68 9.40 -3.59
C SER A 414 -14.08 9.34 -5.01
N SER A 415 -12.90 9.91 -5.17
CA SER A 415 -12.18 9.86 -6.46
C SER A 415 -11.78 8.44 -6.84
N PHE A 416 -11.45 7.60 -5.86
CA PHE A 416 -11.15 6.18 -6.05
C PHE A 416 -12.39 5.42 -6.55
N TRP A 417 -13.52 5.53 -5.85
CA TRP A 417 -14.76 4.87 -6.25
C TRP A 417 -15.26 5.32 -7.64
N LYS A 418 -15.21 6.63 -7.93
CA LYS A 418 -15.53 7.16 -9.26
C LYS A 418 -14.67 6.53 -10.36
N GLY A 419 -13.37 6.35 -10.09
CA GLY A 419 -12.45 5.66 -11.00
C GLY A 419 -12.87 4.22 -11.28
N LEU A 420 -13.25 3.47 -10.23
CA LEU A 420 -13.74 2.09 -10.36
C LEU A 420 -15.03 2.03 -11.20
N MET A 421 -15.97 2.93 -10.94
CA MET A 421 -17.25 2.94 -11.63
C MET A 421 -17.12 3.27 -13.13
N ARG A 422 -16.12 4.04 -13.54
CA ARG A 422 -15.85 4.30 -14.96
C ARG A 422 -15.39 3.09 -15.73
N VAL A 423 -14.69 2.16 -15.07
CA VAL A 423 -14.26 0.91 -15.70
C VAL A 423 -15.26 -0.23 -15.54
N LYS A 424 -16.31 -0.03 -14.75
CA LYS A 424 -17.32 -1.03 -14.40
C LYS A 424 -17.94 -1.69 -15.63
N ALA A 425 -18.45 -0.92 -16.60
CA ALA A 425 -19.08 -1.48 -17.80
C ALA A 425 -18.11 -2.39 -18.57
N ALA A 426 -16.85 -1.93 -18.77
CA ALA A 426 -15.85 -2.73 -19.46
C ALA A 426 -15.43 -3.99 -18.66
N PHE A 427 -15.53 -3.96 -17.36
CA PHE A 427 -15.29 -5.11 -16.49
C PHE A 427 -16.41 -6.14 -16.63
N PHE A 428 -17.68 -5.72 -16.51
CA PHE A 428 -18.82 -6.64 -16.62
C PHE A 428 -18.94 -7.26 -18.01
N ASN A 429 -18.67 -6.51 -19.08
CA ASN A 429 -18.67 -7.04 -20.45
C ASN A 429 -17.62 -8.12 -20.71
N ARG A 430 -16.62 -8.28 -19.82
CA ARG A 430 -15.56 -9.30 -19.93
C ARG A 430 -15.59 -10.33 -18.81
N LYS A 431 -16.43 -10.14 -17.78
CA LYS A 431 -16.57 -11.04 -16.66
C LYS A 431 -17.45 -12.22 -17.04
N LYS A 432 -16.94 -13.43 -16.86
CA LYS A 432 -17.70 -14.67 -16.98
C LYS A 432 -17.77 -15.35 -15.60
N PHE A 433 -18.90 -15.94 -15.30
CA PHE A 433 -19.11 -16.66 -14.04
C PHE A 433 -19.06 -18.16 -14.32
N THR A 434 -18.27 -18.87 -13.54
CA THR A 434 -18.36 -20.32 -13.45
C THR A 434 -19.27 -20.67 -12.28
N VAL A 435 -20.41 -21.24 -12.55
CA VAL A 435 -21.40 -21.57 -11.53
C VAL A 435 -20.93 -22.79 -10.72
N GLY A 436 -20.77 -22.61 -9.41
CA GLY A 436 -20.55 -23.70 -8.45
C GLY A 436 -21.90 -24.18 -7.89
N ASN A 437 -22.16 -23.87 -6.61
CA ASN A 437 -23.45 -24.20 -5.96
C ASN A 437 -24.58 -23.18 -6.30
N GLY A 438 -24.31 -22.16 -7.09
CA GLY A 438 -25.29 -21.16 -7.52
C GLY A 438 -25.61 -20.05 -6.51
N ASN A 439 -25.23 -20.18 -5.24
CA ASN A 439 -25.64 -19.26 -4.15
C ASN A 439 -25.16 -17.81 -4.36
N THR A 440 -24.07 -17.62 -5.08
CA THR A 440 -23.47 -16.30 -5.36
C THR A 440 -23.68 -15.81 -6.79
N THR A 441 -24.37 -16.60 -7.62
CA THR A 441 -24.63 -16.29 -9.03
C THR A 441 -26.06 -15.78 -9.21
N ARG A 442 -26.20 -14.61 -9.85
CA ARG A 442 -27.50 -14.03 -10.15
C ARG A 442 -27.97 -14.48 -11.51
N PHE A 443 -29.11 -15.16 -11.53
CA PHE A 443 -29.66 -15.77 -12.74
C PHE A 443 -29.76 -14.78 -13.91
N TRP A 444 -30.28 -13.59 -13.69
CA TRP A 444 -30.57 -12.61 -14.76
C TRP A 444 -29.41 -11.66 -15.04
N GLU A 445 -28.62 -11.29 -14.00
CA GLU A 445 -27.65 -10.19 -14.08
C GLU A 445 -26.23 -10.64 -14.41
N ASP A 446 -25.87 -11.87 -14.05
CA ASP A 446 -24.52 -12.40 -14.25
C ASP A 446 -24.38 -13.15 -15.58
N THR A 447 -23.21 -13.03 -16.20
CA THR A 447 -22.87 -13.74 -17.44
C THR A 447 -22.37 -15.14 -17.10
N TRP A 448 -23.31 -16.06 -16.80
CA TRP A 448 -23.01 -17.45 -16.46
C TRP A 448 -23.34 -18.41 -17.61
N LEU A 449 -24.17 -17.97 -18.56
CA LEU A 449 -24.52 -18.68 -19.78
C LEU A 449 -24.30 -17.78 -20.98
N GLY A 450 -23.53 -18.23 -21.96
CA GLY A 450 -23.25 -17.46 -23.18
C GLY A 450 -22.26 -16.30 -23.00
N GLU A 451 -22.43 -15.25 -23.80
CA GLU A 451 -21.52 -14.09 -23.84
C GLU A 451 -22.10 -12.83 -23.16
N THR A 452 -23.40 -12.82 -22.88
CA THR A 452 -24.13 -11.70 -22.27
C THR A 452 -25.03 -12.17 -21.15
N PRO A 453 -25.38 -11.32 -20.15
CA PRO A 453 -26.37 -11.65 -19.13
C PRO A 453 -27.71 -12.01 -19.76
N LEU A 454 -28.42 -12.98 -19.16
CA LEU A 454 -29.73 -13.39 -19.65
C LEU A 454 -30.73 -12.22 -19.74
N ALA A 455 -30.69 -11.29 -18.79
CA ALA A 455 -31.52 -10.08 -18.82
C ALA A 455 -31.32 -9.23 -20.08
N ALA A 456 -30.11 -9.20 -20.66
CA ALA A 456 -29.82 -8.48 -21.90
C ALA A 456 -30.28 -9.27 -23.15
N SER A 457 -30.26 -10.61 -23.08
CA SER A 457 -30.65 -11.48 -24.20
C SER A 457 -32.17 -11.66 -24.32
N VAL A 458 -32.90 -11.50 -23.20
CA VAL A 458 -34.34 -11.75 -23.11
C VAL A 458 -35.07 -10.51 -22.53
N SER A 459 -34.70 -9.33 -23.00
CA SER A 459 -35.20 -8.03 -22.51
C SER A 459 -36.74 -7.88 -22.51
N ILE A 460 -37.44 -8.60 -23.36
CA ILE A 460 -38.91 -8.58 -23.44
C ILE A 460 -39.55 -9.33 -22.26
N LEU A 461 -38.95 -10.44 -21.78
CA LEU A 461 -39.49 -11.23 -20.66
C LEU A 461 -39.21 -10.61 -19.28
N VAL A 462 -38.10 -9.91 -19.10
CA VAL A 462 -37.72 -9.28 -17.82
C VAL A 462 -38.63 -8.11 -17.47
N SER A 463 -39.13 -7.35 -18.46
CA SER A 463 -40.12 -6.27 -18.23
C SER A 463 -41.47 -6.81 -17.73
N TYR A 464 -41.84 -8.02 -18.08
CA TYR A 464 -43.06 -8.67 -17.56
C TYR A 464 -42.94 -9.21 -16.15
N CYS A 465 -41.75 -9.76 -15.77
CA CYS A 465 -41.54 -10.31 -14.41
C CYS A 465 -41.25 -9.23 -13.35
N SER A 466 -40.87 -8.04 -13.71
CA SER A 466 -40.67 -6.91 -12.77
C SER A 466 -41.96 -6.11 -12.51
N ALA A 467 -43.04 -6.43 -13.19
CA ALA A 467 -44.37 -5.81 -13.04
C ALA A 467 -45.35 -6.68 -12.22
N MET A 468 -44.97 -7.87 -11.80
CA MET A 468 -45.66 -8.72 -10.82
C MET A 468 -44.91 -8.66 -9.46
#